data_c314314a761c651506a130d7b0a41d40
#
_entry.id   c314314a761c651506a130d7b0a41d40
#
_cell.length_a   1.000
_cell.length_b   1.000
_cell.length_c   1.000
_cell.angle_alpha   90.00
_cell.angle_beta   90.00
_cell.angle_gamma   90.00
#
_symmetry.space_group_name_H-M   'P 1'
#
loop_
_entity.id
_entity.type
_entity.pdbx_description
1 polymer ?
#
loop_
_entity_poly.entity_id
_entity_poly.type
_entity_poly.pdbx_seq_one_letter_code
_entity_poly.pdbx_strand_id
1 'polypeptide(L)'
;LDCVDSNLEALNEKIYKKITTLAKDLVSTGQDIEADFGIPIVNKRISVTPIALVGGSACKRPEDFVTIAKTLDLAAKEVGVNFIGGYSALVSRADKNLILSIPQALSQTERVCSSVNVGSTKTGIDMDAVELMGRIVTETAEATRDHDSLGCAKLVVFCNAPDDNPFMAGAFHGVTEADAIINVGVSGPGVVKVALAKVRDANFEVLCETIKKTAFKITRVGQLVAQEASKRMGIPFGIIDLSLAPTPSVGDSVAEILEEI
;
A
#
# COMPACT_ATOMS: atom_id res chain seq x y z
N LEU A 1 4.55 -9.70 13.96
CA LEU A 1 3.77 -10.67 14.78
C LEU A 1 3.97 -10.50 16.29
N ASP A 2 4.96 -9.75 16.73
CA ASP A 2 5.27 -9.46 18.15
C ASP A 2 4.17 -8.67 18.90
N CYS A 3 3.27 -8.03 18.16
CA CYS A 3 2.10 -7.35 18.72
C CYS A 3 0.94 -8.30 19.06
N VAL A 4 1.00 -9.58 18.66
CA VAL A 4 -0.07 -10.56 18.93
C VAL A 4 -0.33 -10.68 20.42
N ASP A 5 -1.60 -10.60 20.80
CA ASP A 5 -2.06 -10.75 22.17
C ASP A 5 -3.48 -11.35 22.18
N SER A 6 -3.88 -11.99 23.25
CA SER A 6 -5.26 -12.47 23.44
C SER A 6 -6.19 -11.39 24.00
N ASN A 7 -5.62 -10.34 24.58
CA ASN A 7 -6.35 -9.18 25.07
C ASN A 7 -6.35 -8.08 23.98
N LEU A 8 -7.53 -7.64 23.55
CA LEU A 8 -7.70 -6.68 22.46
C LEU A 8 -7.12 -5.30 22.79
N GLU A 9 -7.24 -4.83 24.04
CA GLU A 9 -6.68 -3.54 24.45
C GLU A 9 -5.15 -3.57 24.42
N ALA A 10 -4.54 -4.63 24.97
CA ALA A 10 -3.09 -4.81 24.96
C ALA A 10 -2.55 -4.94 23.51
N LEU A 11 -3.28 -5.64 22.64
CA LEU A 11 -2.94 -5.75 21.22
C LEU A 11 -2.94 -4.38 20.54
N ASN A 12 -4.01 -3.59 20.73
CA ASN A 12 -4.12 -2.25 20.18
C ASN A 12 -3.01 -1.32 20.69
N GLU A 13 -2.68 -1.37 21.96
CA GLU A 13 -1.59 -0.58 22.54
C GLU A 13 -0.23 -0.95 21.93
N LYS A 14 0.06 -2.25 21.77
CA LYS A 14 1.29 -2.72 21.13
C LYS A 14 1.39 -2.26 19.66
N ILE A 15 0.31 -2.37 18.89
CA ILE A 15 0.25 -1.90 17.50
C ILE A 15 0.53 -0.40 17.43
N TYR A 16 -0.20 0.39 18.21
CA TYR A 16 -0.03 1.84 18.25
C TYR A 16 1.41 2.23 18.60
N LYS A 17 1.95 1.69 19.70
CA LYS A 17 3.30 1.97 20.14
C LYS A 17 4.36 1.57 19.11
N LYS A 18 4.21 0.41 18.47
CA LYS A 18 5.18 -0.04 17.46
C LYS A 18 5.20 0.91 16.26
N ILE A 19 4.04 1.27 15.71
CA ILE A 19 3.94 2.17 14.56
C ILE A 19 4.50 3.56 14.91
N THR A 20 4.05 4.15 16.01
CA THR A 20 4.48 5.50 16.41
C THR A 20 5.95 5.57 16.81
N THR A 21 6.55 4.46 17.21
CA THR A 21 7.99 4.40 17.52
C THR A 21 8.84 4.27 16.25
N LEU A 22 8.49 3.33 15.38
CA LEU A 22 9.31 3.01 14.19
C LEU A 22 9.14 4.03 13.06
N ALA A 23 7.95 4.60 12.90
CA ALA A 23 7.64 5.51 11.81
C ALA A 23 7.63 7.00 12.22
N LYS A 24 8.05 7.35 13.43
CA LYS A 24 8.02 8.73 13.95
C LYS A 24 8.72 9.74 13.04
N ASP A 25 9.82 9.35 12.42
CA ASP A 25 10.66 10.22 11.60
C ASP A 25 10.43 10.01 10.08
N LEU A 26 9.47 9.17 9.67
CA LEU A 26 9.24 8.82 8.26
C LEU A 26 8.87 10.05 7.42
N VAL A 27 7.96 10.87 7.90
CA VAL A 27 7.47 12.03 7.14
C VAL A 27 8.53 13.12 7.07
N SER A 28 9.18 13.46 8.16
CA SER A 28 10.27 14.45 8.20
C SER A 28 11.45 14.00 7.34
N THR A 29 11.87 12.74 7.45
CA THR A 29 12.93 12.18 6.59
C THR A 29 12.59 12.31 5.10
N GLY A 30 11.32 12.01 4.72
CA GLY A 30 10.89 12.18 3.34
C GLY A 30 10.93 13.64 2.86
N GLN A 31 10.54 14.59 3.72
CA GLN A 31 10.59 16.02 3.42
C GLN A 31 12.03 16.53 3.29
N ASP A 32 12.93 16.09 4.18
CA ASP A 32 14.34 16.46 4.14
C ASP A 32 15.03 15.92 2.87
N ILE A 33 14.74 14.68 2.45
CA ILE A 33 15.26 14.11 1.21
C ILE A 33 14.72 14.88 0.00
N GLU A 34 13.44 15.25 0.01
CA GLU A 34 12.84 16.08 -1.04
C GLU A 34 13.54 17.44 -1.15
N ALA A 35 13.82 18.10 -0.01
CA ALA A 35 14.51 19.38 0.02
C ALA A 35 15.98 19.28 -0.45
N ASP A 36 16.69 18.23 -0.03
CA ASP A 36 18.12 18.05 -0.33
C ASP A 36 18.38 17.67 -1.80
N PHE A 37 17.51 16.87 -2.39
CA PHE A 37 17.71 16.30 -3.74
C PHE A 37 16.78 16.89 -4.81
N GLY A 38 15.77 17.68 -4.44
CA GLY A 38 14.78 18.21 -5.37
C GLY A 38 13.89 17.12 -6.00
N ILE A 39 13.76 15.96 -5.33
CA ILE A 39 12.96 14.83 -5.80
C ILE A 39 11.64 14.84 -5.04
N PRO A 40 10.47 15.08 -5.68
CA PRO A 40 9.20 15.12 -4.98
C PRO A 40 8.84 13.73 -4.42
N ILE A 41 8.56 13.66 -3.11
CA ILE A 41 8.10 12.47 -2.41
C ILE A 41 6.64 12.69 -2.00
N VAL A 42 5.74 12.42 -2.94
CA VAL A 42 4.32 12.81 -2.85
C VAL A 42 3.59 12.08 -1.72
N ASN A 43 3.84 10.78 -1.55
CA ASN A 43 3.14 9.95 -0.57
C ASN A 43 4.12 9.28 0.40
N LYS A 44 3.83 9.38 1.69
CA LYS A 44 4.46 8.63 2.76
C LYS A 44 3.41 7.67 3.31
N ARG A 45 3.68 6.37 3.28
CA ARG A 45 2.72 5.32 3.61
C ARG A 45 3.36 4.29 4.55
N ILE A 46 2.51 3.57 5.28
CA ILE A 46 2.91 2.42 6.09
C ILE A 46 2.12 1.21 5.59
N SER A 47 2.73 0.04 5.60
CA SER A 47 2.03 -1.24 5.50
C SER A 47 2.40 -2.11 6.70
N VAL A 48 1.40 -2.77 7.28
CA VAL A 48 1.60 -3.68 8.41
C VAL A 48 1.29 -5.10 8.00
N THR A 49 1.75 -6.07 8.80
CA THR A 49 1.39 -7.48 8.65
C THR A 49 -0.14 -7.63 8.63
N PRO A 50 -0.70 -8.49 7.76
CA PRO A 50 -2.15 -8.66 7.65
C PRO A 50 -2.83 -8.81 9.01
N ILE A 51 -3.76 -7.91 9.29
CA ILE A 51 -4.45 -7.85 10.59
C ILE A 51 -5.25 -9.12 10.89
N ALA A 52 -5.68 -9.87 9.87
CA ALA A 52 -6.28 -11.18 10.09
C ALA A 52 -5.35 -12.14 10.86
N LEU A 53 -4.03 -12.03 10.64
CA LEU A 53 -3.04 -12.86 11.35
C LEU A 53 -2.72 -12.31 12.75
N VAL A 54 -2.67 -10.99 12.89
CA VAL A 54 -2.30 -10.32 14.14
C VAL A 54 -3.45 -10.32 15.14
N GLY A 55 -4.68 -10.07 14.65
CA GLY A 55 -5.88 -9.92 15.48
C GLY A 55 -6.63 -11.23 15.79
N GLY A 56 -6.30 -12.32 15.10
CA GLY A 56 -7.10 -13.56 15.16
C GLY A 56 -7.24 -14.18 16.55
N SER A 57 -6.27 -13.97 17.46
CA SER A 57 -6.35 -14.45 18.84
C SER A 57 -7.25 -13.60 19.75
N ALA A 58 -7.31 -12.27 19.51
CA ALA A 58 -8.04 -11.31 20.33
C ALA A 58 -9.48 -11.07 19.84
N CYS A 59 -9.67 -11.03 18.51
CA CYS A 59 -10.94 -10.67 17.89
C CYS A 59 -11.87 -11.88 17.77
N LYS A 60 -13.11 -11.73 18.25
CA LYS A 60 -14.14 -12.77 18.19
C LYS A 60 -15.31 -12.37 17.30
N ARG A 61 -15.47 -11.08 17.04
CA ARG A 61 -16.56 -10.49 16.25
C ARG A 61 -16.01 -9.45 15.27
N PRO A 62 -16.74 -9.10 14.21
CA PRO A 62 -16.32 -8.05 13.27
C PRO A 62 -16.01 -6.71 13.96
N GLU A 63 -16.78 -6.31 14.98
CA GLU A 63 -16.60 -5.06 15.69
C GLU A 63 -15.24 -4.96 16.41
N ASP A 64 -14.69 -6.11 16.84
CA ASP A 64 -13.39 -6.16 17.49
C ASP A 64 -12.30 -5.75 16.50
N PHE A 65 -12.38 -6.18 15.24
CA PHE A 65 -11.46 -5.76 14.18
C PHE A 65 -11.59 -4.27 13.83
N VAL A 66 -12.80 -3.70 13.93
CA VAL A 66 -13.00 -2.25 13.70
C VAL A 66 -12.19 -1.43 14.72
N THR A 67 -12.03 -1.90 15.95
CA THR A 67 -11.21 -1.19 16.94
C THR A 67 -9.73 -1.19 16.54
N ILE A 68 -9.24 -2.28 15.92
CA ILE A 68 -7.87 -2.31 15.37
C ILE A 68 -7.74 -1.33 14.20
N ALA A 69 -8.72 -1.26 13.29
CA ALA A 69 -8.70 -0.27 12.21
C ALA A 69 -8.59 1.16 12.75
N LYS A 70 -9.36 1.50 13.78
CA LYS A 70 -9.27 2.82 14.44
C LYS A 70 -7.89 3.07 15.07
N THR A 71 -7.28 2.06 15.66
CA THR A 71 -5.94 2.14 16.21
C THR A 71 -4.89 2.41 15.12
N LEU A 72 -5.01 1.72 13.97
CA LEU A 72 -4.17 1.96 12.79
C LEU A 72 -4.33 3.39 12.27
N ASP A 73 -5.58 3.88 12.16
CA ASP A 73 -5.87 5.24 11.70
C ASP A 73 -5.29 6.31 12.64
N LEU A 74 -5.46 6.11 13.95
CA LEU A 74 -4.91 6.98 14.97
C LEU A 74 -3.37 7.03 14.92
N ALA A 75 -2.71 5.87 14.80
CA ALA A 75 -1.27 5.80 14.67
C ALA A 75 -0.78 6.47 13.37
N ALA A 76 -1.47 6.23 12.25
CA ALA A 76 -1.15 6.85 10.96
C ALA A 76 -1.30 8.37 11.01
N LYS A 77 -2.31 8.87 11.73
CA LYS A 77 -2.54 10.30 11.96
C LYS A 77 -1.45 10.92 12.81
N GLU A 78 -1.04 10.24 13.87
CA GLU A 78 0.04 10.70 14.79
C GLU A 78 1.37 10.87 14.06
N VAL A 79 1.77 9.89 13.23
CA VAL A 79 3.02 9.96 12.46
C VAL A 79 2.90 10.77 11.16
N GLY A 80 1.71 11.24 10.80
CA GLY A 80 1.45 12.13 9.67
C GLY A 80 1.49 11.47 8.29
N VAL A 81 1.40 10.12 8.20
CA VAL A 81 1.40 9.44 6.89
C VAL A 81 0.05 9.56 6.18
N ASN A 82 0.09 9.46 4.84
CA ASN A 82 -1.10 9.60 4.01
C ASN A 82 -2.04 8.39 4.13
N PHE A 83 -1.48 7.17 4.15
CA PHE A 83 -2.23 5.93 4.21
C PHE A 83 -1.50 4.88 5.03
N ILE A 84 -2.27 3.94 5.59
CA ILE A 84 -1.79 2.73 6.25
C ILE A 84 -2.52 1.51 5.69
N GLY A 85 -1.76 0.58 5.09
CA GLY A 85 -2.23 -0.69 4.59
C GLY A 85 -2.01 -1.83 5.58
N GLY A 86 -2.54 -3.01 5.24
CA GLY A 86 -2.42 -4.21 6.08
C GLY A 86 -3.68 -4.54 6.86
N TYR A 87 -4.75 -3.76 6.74
CA TYR A 87 -6.07 -4.21 7.19
C TYR A 87 -6.60 -5.28 6.23
N SER A 88 -5.93 -6.43 6.24
CA SER A 88 -5.97 -7.40 5.15
C SER A 88 -6.24 -8.80 5.66
N ALA A 89 -6.88 -9.61 4.78
CA ALA A 89 -7.13 -11.03 4.98
C ALA A 89 -6.55 -11.87 3.82
N LEU A 90 -5.96 -13.01 4.16
CA LEU A 90 -5.44 -13.99 3.20
C LEU A 90 -6.38 -15.18 3.13
N VAL A 91 -6.85 -15.56 1.93
CA VAL A 91 -7.93 -16.55 1.70
C VAL A 91 -7.71 -17.91 2.36
N SER A 92 -6.52 -18.43 2.32
CA SER A 92 -6.23 -19.74 2.92
C SER A 92 -6.41 -19.79 4.45
N ARG A 93 -6.57 -18.63 5.07
CA ARG A 93 -6.77 -18.44 6.52
C ARG A 93 -7.55 -17.14 6.78
N ALA A 94 -8.47 -16.79 5.88
CA ALA A 94 -9.24 -15.57 6.01
C ALA A 94 -10.07 -15.64 7.30
N ASP A 95 -9.79 -14.74 8.22
CA ASP A 95 -10.73 -14.50 9.29
C ASP A 95 -11.95 -13.80 8.70
N LYS A 96 -13.04 -14.57 8.58
CA LYS A 96 -14.30 -14.07 8.03
C LYS A 96 -14.81 -12.82 8.77
N ASN A 97 -14.51 -12.73 10.07
CA ASN A 97 -14.89 -11.56 10.87
C ASN A 97 -14.16 -10.30 10.43
N LEU A 98 -12.88 -10.39 10.03
CA LEU A 98 -12.17 -9.24 9.45
C LEU A 98 -12.83 -8.80 8.15
N ILE A 99 -13.13 -9.73 7.24
CA ILE A 99 -13.77 -9.39 5.95
C ILE A 99 -15.12 -8.71 6.18
N LEU A 100 -15.94 -9.25 7.07
CA LEU A 100 -17.24 -8.67 7.44
C LEU A 100 -17.12 -7.29 8.11
N SER A 101 -16.00 -6.96 8.71
CA SER A 101 -15.75 -5.67 9.35
C SER A 101 -15.34 -4.55 8.37
N ILE A 102 -14.94 -4.88 7.14
CA ILE A 102 -14.36 -3.93 6.18
C ILE A 102 -15.26 -2.72 5.90
N PRO A 103 -16.57 -2.86 5.62
CA PRO A 103 -17.44 -1.71 5.35
C PRO A 103 -17.44 -0.73 6.52
N GLN A 104 -17.59 -1.24 7.74
CA GLN A 104 -17.62 -0.41 8.94
C GLN A 104 -16.23 0.19 9.25
N ALA A 105 -15.15 -0.58 9.08
CA ALA A 105 -13.79 -0.10 9.31
C ALA A 105 -13.46 1.06 8.36
N LEU A 106 -13.71 0.90 7.04
CA LEU A 106 -13.39 1.92 6.04
C LEU A 106 -14.29 3.16 6.11
N SER A 107 -15.53 3.02 6.60
CA SER A 107 -16.41 4.18 6.83
C SER A 107 -16.04 5.00 8.08
N GLN A 108 -15.35 4.40 9.05
CA GLN A 108 -14.97 5.02 10.33
C GLN A 108 -13.48 5.43 10.40
N THR A 109 -12.74 5.28 9.30
CA THR A 109 -11.30 5.60 9.22
C THR A 109 -10.99 6.40 7.96
N GLU A 110 -10.01 7.30 8.06
CA GLU A 110 -9.60 8.15 6.94
C GLU A 110 -8.45 7.52 6.12
N ARG A 111 -7.45 6.95 6.80
CA ARG A 111 -6.16 6.54 6.22
C ARG A 111 -6.00 5.04 6.03
N VAL A 112 -6.88 4.25 6.63
CA VAL A 112 -6.78 2.78 6.57
C VAL A 112 -7.17 2.28 5.18
N CYS A 113 -6.30 1.42 4.62
CA CYS A 113 -6.54 0.69 3.39
C CYS A 113 -6.63 -0.80 3.68
N SER A 114 -7.46 -1.49 2.91
CA SER A 114 -7.77 -2.90 3.10
C SER A 114 -7.51 -3.72 1.84
N SER A 115 -7.18 -4.99 2.01
CA SER A 115 -7.14 -5.94 0.91
C SER A 115 -7.55 -7.34 1.33
N VAL A 116 -8.13 -8.07 0.37
CA VAL A 116 -8.48 -9.48 0.53
C VAL A 116 -7.95 -10.25 -0.66
N ASN A 117 -7.16 -11.30 -0.40
CA ASN A 117 -6.68 -12.18 -1.45
C ASN A 117 -7.61 -13.38 -1.60
N VAL A 118 -8.35 -13.50 -2.71
CA VAL A 118 -9.38 -14.53 -2.95
C VAL A 118 -8.87 -15.78 -3.67
N GLY A 119 -7.58 -15.93 -3.86
CA GLY A 119 -7.04 -17.14 -4.47
C GLY A 119 -5.52 -17.15 -4.56
N SER A 120 -4.97 -18.30 -4.86
CA SER A 120 -3.56 -18.50 -5.14
C SER A 120 -3.34 -19.63 -6.13
N THR A 121 -2.16 -19.66 -6.76
CA THR A 121 -1.77 -20.78 -7.65
C THR A 121 -1.72 -22.12 -6.90
N LYS A 122 -1.55 -22.09 -5.58
CA LYS A 122 -1.49 -23.29 -4.74
C LYS A 122 -2.86 -23.84 -4.36
N THR A 123 -3.82 -22.97 -4.09
CA THR A 123 -5.15 -23.36 -3.56
C THR A 123 -6.29 -23.16 -4.56
N GLY A 124 -6.03 -22.50 -5.70
CA GLY A 124 -7.06 -22.07 -6.62
C GLY A 124 -7.81 -20.83 -6.13
N ILE A 125 -8.94 -20.55 -6.76
CA ILE A 125 -9.83 -19.43 -6.41
C ILE A 125 -10.87 -19.92 -5.41
N ASP A 126 -11.01 -19.21 -4.30
CA ASP A 126 -12.06 -19.43 -3.29
C ASP A 126 -13.34 -18.70 -3.72
N MET A 127 -14.30 -19.44 -4.28
CA MET A 127 -15.54 -18.87 -4.80
C MET A 127 -16.45 -18.32 -3.70
N ASP A 128 -16.41 -18.87 -2.50
CA ASP A 128 -17.16 -18.34 -1.36
C ASP A 128 -16.60 -16.98 -0.93
N ALA A 129 -15.28 -16.84 -0.99
CA ALA A 129 -14.62 -15.54 -0.75
C ALA A 129 -14.92 -14.52 -1.87
N VAL A 130 -15.00 -14.96 -3.13
CA VAL A 130 -15.39 -14.08 -4.25
C VAL A 130 -16.82 -13.57 -4.08
N GLU A 131 -17.77 -14.44 -3.76
CA GLU A 131 -19.16 -14.06 -3.49
C GLU A 131 -19.25 -13.07 -2.31
N LEU A 132 -18.55 -13.40 -1.20
CA LEU A 132 -18.50 -12.52 -0.03
C LEU A 132 -17.93 -11.15 -0.40
N MET A 133 -16.84 -11.09 -1.16
CA MET A 133 -16.23 -9.82 -1.55
C MET A 133 -17.13 -8.98 -2.46
N GLY A 134 -17.91 -9.59 -3.35
CA GLY A 134 -18.91 -8.87 -4.14
C GLY A 134 -19.91 -8.11 -3.25
N ARG A 135 -20.39 -8.76 -2.19
CA ARG A 135 -21.26 -8.14 -1.19
C ARG A 135 -20.53 -7.05 -0.39
N ILE A 136 -19.33 -7.33 0.11
CA ILE A 136 -18.53 -6.38 0.90
C ILE A 136 -18.21 -5.10 0.11
N VAL A 137 -17.90 -5.21 -1.18
CA VAL A 137 -17.68 -4.02 -2.04
C VAL A 137 -18.94 -3.17 -2.11
N THR A 138 -20.10 -3.78 -2.31
CA THR A 138 -21.40 -3.08 -2.36
C THR A 138 -21.73 -2.42 -1.01
N GLU A 139 -21.55 -3.14 0.09
CA GLU A 139 -21.77 -2.62 1.44
C GLU A 139 -20.78 -1.48 1.78
N THR A 140 -19.53 -1.57 1.32
CA THR A 140 -18.52 -0.51 1.50
C THR A 140 -18.90 0.75 0.71
N ALA A 141 -19.37 0.59 -0.53
CA ALA A 141 -19.85 1.71 -1.34
C ALA A 141 -21.00 2.43 -0.64
N GLU A 142 -21.99 1.69 -0.15
CA GLU A 142 -23.14 2.24 0.58
C GLU A 142 -22.73 2.90 1.91
N ALA A 143 -21.85 2.26 2.69
CA ALA A 143 -21.39 2.79 3.97
C ALA A 143 -20.55 4.08 3.86
N THR A 144 -20.02 4.36 2.67
CA THR A 144 -19.17 5.54 2.40
C THR A 144 -19.76 6.47 1.32
N ARG A 145 -21.02 6.29 0.94
CA ARG A 145 -21.67 7.03 -0.14
C ARG A 145 -21.65 8.54 0.06
N ASP A 146 -21.76 9.01 1.29
CA ASP A 146 -21.72 10.44 1.63
C ASP A 146 -20.34 11.07 1.44
N HIS A 147 -19.33 10.25 1.13
CA HIS A 147 -17.96 10.60 0.77
C HIS A 147 -17.59 10.01 -0.60
N ASP A 148 -18.49 10.08 -1.58
CA ASP A 148 -18.29 9.61 -2.96
C ASP A 148 -17.89 8.12 -3.06
N SER A 149 -18.32 7.29 -2.10
CA SER A 149 -17.95 5.87 -1.98
C SER A 149 -16.44 5.63 -1.91
N LEU A 150 -15.67 6.57 -1.35
CA LEU A 150 -14.20 6.56 -1.28
C LEU A 150 -13.65 5.32 -0.55
N GLY A 151 -14.46 4.67 0.30
CA GLY A 151 -14.09 3.39 0.91
C GLY A 151 -13.70 2.32 -0.11
N CYS A 152 -14.36 2.29 -1.27
CA CYS A 152 -14.03 1.36 -2.34
C CYS A 152 -12.67 1.63 -2.99
N ALA A 153 -12.21 2.89 -3.03
CA ALA A 153 -10.88 3.25 -3.51
C ALA A 153 -9.76 2.82 -2.54
N LYS A 154 -10.12 2.51 -1.29
CA LYS A 154 -9.21 2.00 -0.25
C LYS A 154 -9.29 0.48 -0.07
N LEU A 155 -10.07 -0.23 -0.89
CA LEU A 155 -10.28 -1.68 -0.84
C LEU A 155 -9.78 -2.34 -2.12
N VAL A 156 -8.91 -3.33 -1.99
CA VAL A 156 -8.39 -4.11 -3.12
C VAL A 156 -8.71 -5.58 -2.95
N VAL A 157 -9.21 -6.21 -4.01
CA VAL A 157 -9.38 -7.66 -4.08
C VAL A 157 -8.28 -8.24 -4.94
N PHE A 158 -7.42 -9.07 -4.35
CA PHE A 158 -6.33 -9.74 -5.04
C PHE A 158 -6.69 -11.18 -5.37
N CYS A 159 -6.12 -11.68 -6.46
CA CYS A 159 -5.99 -13.11 -6.74
C CYS A 159 -4.52 -13.41 -7.00
N ASN A 160 -3.96 -14.35 -6.24
CA ASN A 160 -2.55 -14.72 -6.31
C ASN A 160 -1.59 -13.58 -5.94
N ALA A 161 -1.90 -12.81 -4.88
CA ALA A 161 -0.98 -11.83 -4.33
C ALA A 161 0.32 -12.51 -3.85
N PRO A 162 1.49 -11.85 -3.99
CA PRO A 162 2.75 -12.34 -3.41
C PRO A 162 2.68 -12.36 -1.87
N ASP A 163 3.67 -13.00 -1.25
CA ASP A 163 3.74 -13.11 0.23
C ASP A 163 4.00 -11.75 0.91
N ASP A 164 4.64 -10.82 0.22
CA ASP A 164 4.81 -9.42 0.60
C ASP A 164 4.35 -8.50 -0.54
N ASN A 165 3.56 -7.49 -0.23
CA ASN A 165 3.10 -6.50 -1.21
C ASN A 165 3.10 -5.10 -0.60
N PRO A 166 4.24 -4.38 -0.62
CA PRO A 166 4.40 -3.10 0.06
C PRO A 166 3.81 -1.90 -0.69
N PHE A 167 3.21 -2.11 -1.87
CA PHE A 167 2.73 -1.03 -2.74
C PHE A 167 1.22 -1.09 -2.95
N MET A 168 0.65 0.00 -3.46
CA MET A 168 -0.76 0.20 -3.75
C MET A 168 -1.64 0.38 -2.50
N ALA A 169 -2.94 0.63 -2.71
CA ALA A 169 -3.92 0.74 -1.62
C ALA A 169 -4.07 -0.57 -0.84
N GLY A 170 -3.90 -1.72 -1.50
CA GLY A 170 -3.99 -3.04 -0.87
C GLY A 170 -2.69 -3.53 -0.21
N ALA A 171 -1.71 -2.66 0.04
CA ALA A 171 -0.42 -3.03 0.59
C ALA A 171 -0.52 -3.76 1.94
N PHE A 172 0.37 -4.73 2.14
CA PHE A 172 0.58 -5.42 3.40
C PHE A 172 2.05 -5.86 3.52
N HIS A 173 2.50 -6.01 4.75
CA HIS A 173 3.87 -6.46 5.06
C HIS A 173 3.91 -7.97 5.26
N GLY A 174 4.78 -8.63 4.51
CA GLY A 174 4.95 -10.09 4.57
C GLY A 174 5.49 -10.57 5.91
N VAL A 175 5.04 -11.76 6.34
CA VAL A 175 5.46 -12.34 7.63
C VAL A 175 6.90 -12.87 7.62
N THR A 176 7.50 -13.03 6.45
CA THR A 176 8.88 -13.49 6.25
C THR A 176 9.87 -12.35 6.13
N GLU A 177 9.39 -11.12 6.05
CA GLU A 177 10.21 -9.92 5.90
C GLU A 177 10.84 -9.47 7.23
N ALA A 178 11.81 -8.56 7.14
CA ALA A 178 12.41 -7.91 8.31
C ALA A 178 11.33 -7.20 9.15
N ASP A 179 11.58 -7.01 10.45
CA ASP A 179 10.62 -6.39 11.37
C ASP A 179 10.17 -4.98 10.95
N ALA A 180 11.07 -4.24 10.31
CA ALA A 180 10.79 -2.98 9.63
C ALA A 180 11.68 -2.85 8.39
N ILE A 181 11.14 -2.35 7.29
CA ILE A 181 11.83 -2.20 6.01
C ILE A 181 11.32 -0.95 5.28
N ILE A 182 12.20 -0.28 4.55
CA ILE A 182 11.85 0.86 3.71
C ILE A 182 11.75 0.40 2.25
N ASN A 183 10.61 0.64 1.62
CA ASN A 183 10.39 0.40 0.20
C ASN A 183 10.10 1.73 -0.51
N VAL A 184 10.52 1.85 -1.76
CA VAL A 184 10.33 3.08 -2.56
C VAL A 184 9.58 2.74 -3.84
N GLY A 185 8.39 3.31 -4.00
CA GLY A 185 7.64 3.28 -5.26
C GLY A 185 7.92 4.54 -6.07
N VAL A 186 8.26 4.37 -7.33
CA VAL A 186 8.52 5.48 -8.26
C VAL A 186 7.49 5.48 -9.37
N SER A 187 6.83 6.64 -9.59
CA SER A 187 5.93 6.83 -10.72
C SER A 187 6.73 7.27 -11.95
N GLY A 188 6.63 6.50 -13.02
CA GLY A 188 7.43 6.66 -14.22
C GLY A 188 6.81 7.39 -15.42
N PRO A 189 5.46 7.44 -15.61
CA PRO A 189 4.86 7.90 -16.87
C PRO A 189 5.31 9.30 -17.28
N GLY A 190 5.27 10.29 -16.41
CA GLY A 190 5.68 11.67 -16.72
C GLY A 190 7.15 11.79 -17.13
N VAL A 191 8.05 11.00 -16.53
CA VAL A 191 9.48 10.98 -16.91
C VAL A 191 9.68 10.35 -18.29
N VAL A 192 8.91 9.29 -18.58
CA VAL A 192 8.90 8.64 -19.91
C VAL A 192 8.40 9.62 -20.96
N LYS A 193 7.30 10.36 -20.70
CA LYS A 193 6.75 11.40 -21.59
C LYS A 193 7.82 12.41 -22.01
N VAL A 194 8.51 12.99 -21.04
CA VAL A 194 9.59 13.97 -21.30
C VAL A 194 10.75 13.38 -22.09
N ALA A 195 11.07 12.10 -21.85
CA ALA A 195 12.14 11.43 -22.59
C ALA A 195 11.74 11.13 -24.05
N LEU A 196 10.53 10.65 -24.28
CA LEU A 196 10.01 10.31 -25.61
C LEU A 196 9.74 11.55 -26.46
N ALA A 197 9.30 12.66 -25.87
CA ALA A 197 9.11 13.93 -26.58
C ALA A 197 10.38 14.43 -27.31
N LYS A 198 11.56 14.00 -26.86
CA LYS A 198 12.86 14.33 -27.49
C LYS A 198 13.18 13.50 -28.74
N VAL A 199 12.46 12.42 -28.94
CA VAL A 199 12.67 11.42 -30.02
C VAL A 199 11.37 11.11 -30.75
N ARG A 200 10.46 12.09 -30.82
CA ARG A 200 9.07 11.95 -31.30
C ARG A 200 8.97 11.31 -32.70
N ASP A 201 9.83 11.67 -33.63
CA ASP A 201 9.80 11.18 -35.00
C ASP A 201 10.77 10.00 -35.25
N ALA A 202 11.25 9.37 -34.18
CA ALA A 202 12.17 8.25 -34.29
C ALA A 202 11.45 6.94 -34.59
N ASN A 203 12.22 5.98 -35.12
CA ASN A 203 11.69 4.64 -35.33
C ASN A 203 11.41 3.92 -34.01
N PHE A 204 10.62 2.84 -34.06
CA PHE A 204 10.17 2.06 -32.91
C PHE A 204 11.32 1.55 -32.04
N GLU A 205 12.45 1.17 -32.64
CA GLU A 205 13.62 0.68 -31.90
C GLU A 205 14.23 1.77 -31.00
N VAL A 206 14.33 3.00 -31.50
CA VAL A 206 14.83 4.15 -30.72
C VAL A 206 13.85 4.50 -29.60
N LEU A 207 12.54 4.43 -29.85
CA LEU A 207 11.53 4.63 -28.80
C LEU A 207 11.69 3.59 -27.68
N CYS A 208 11.77 2.30 -28.00
CA CYS A 208 11.98 1.23 -27.04
C CYS A 208 13.27 1.41 -26.22
N GLU A 209 14.38 1.74 -26.87
CA GLU A 209 15.65 1.99 -26.18
C GLU A 209 15.61 3.22 -25.29
N THR A 210 14.85 4.25 -25.67
CA THR A 210 14.64 5.45 -24.85
C THR A 210 13.85 5.11 -23.60
N ILE A 211 12.77 4.32 -23.70
CA ILE A 211 12.01 3.85 -22.55
C ILE A 211 12.87 3.02 -21.60
N LYS A 212 13.62 2.04 -22.11
CA LYS A 212 14.52 1.21 -21.29
C LYS A 212 15.54 2.07 -20.54
N LYS A 213 16.24 2.97 -21.23
CA LYS A 213 17.24 3.87 -20.62
C LYS A 213 16.62 4.77 -19.56
N THR A 214 15.38 5.22 -19.80
CA THR A 214 14.63 6.06 -18.86
C THR A 214 14.25 5.27 -17.62
N ALA A 215 13.75 4.03 -17.77
CA ALA A 215 13.43 3.16 -16.66
C ALA A 215 14.65 2.91 -15.74
N PHE A 216 15.83 2.64 -16.32
CA PHE A 216 17.07 2.50 -15.54
C PHE A 216 17.47 3.78 -14.78
N LYS A 217 17.24 4.96 -15.35
CA LYS A 217 17.52 6.22 -14.65
C LYS A 217 16.55 6.43 -13.48
N ILE A 218 15.27 6.13 -13.67
CA ILE A 218 14.24 6.26 -12.64
C ILE A 218 14.54 5.32 -11.47
N THR A 219 14.88 4.06 -11.73
CA THR A 219 15.23 3.11 -10.65
C THR A 219 16.45 3.54 -9.86
N ARG A 220 17.44 4.17 -10.51
CA ARG A 220 18.60 4.74 -9.79
C ARG A 220 18.22 5.90 -8.87
N VAL A 221 17.28 6.74 -9.28
CA VAL A 221 16.75 7.81 -8.42
C VAL A 221 16.01 7.21 -7.22
N GLY A 222 15.18 6.20 -7.45
CA GLY A 222 14.52 5.45 -6.37
C GLY A 222 15.52 4.83 -5.39
N GLN A 223 16.63 4.27 -5.91
CA GLN A 223 17.69 3.70 -5.07
C GLN A 223 18.39 4.76 -4.22
N LEU A 224 18.65 5.94 -4.76
CA LEU A 224 19.24 7.05 -4.00
C LEU A 224 18.33 7.45 -2.83
N VAL A 225 17.04 7.63 -3.09
CA VAL A 225 16.05 7.96 -2.06
C VAL A 225 15.98 6.86 -0.99
N ALA A 226 15.93 5.59 -1.40
CA ALA A 226 15.85 4.45 -0.48
C ALA A 226 17.09 4.33 0.42
N GLN A 227 18.28 4.49 -0.14
CA GLN A 227 19.55 4.43 0.61
C GLN A 227 19.65 5.58 1.61
N GLU A 228 19.27 6.78 1.19
CA GLU A 228 19.34 7.94 2.07
C GLU A 228 18.29 7.85 3.21
N ALA A 229 17.07 7.40 2.92
CA ALA A 229 16.06 7.14 3.93
C ALA A 229 16.51 6.06 4.92
N SER A 230 17.06 4.95 4.41
CA SER A 230 17.62 3.86 5.23
C SER A 230 18.72 4.37 6.19
N LYS A 231 19.62 5.19 5.69
CA LYS A 231 20.71 5.77 6.48
C LYS A 231 20.20 6.70 7.57
N ARG A 232 19.24 7.58 7.26
CA ARG A 232 18.69 8.56 8.22
C ARG A 232 17.82 7.90 9.29
N MET A 233 17.02 6.92 8.91
CA MET A 233 16.12 6.23 9.83
C MET A 233 16.74 5.04 10.57
N GLY A 234 17.87 4.53 10.10
CA GLY A 234 18.48 3.31 10.65
C GLY A 234 17.66 2.04 10.38
N ILE A 235 16.79 2.06 9.37
CA ILE A 235 15.93 0.95 8.96
C ILE A 235 16.44 0.40 7.62
N PRO A 236 16.55 -0.93 7.44
CA PRO A 236 17.05 -1.49 6.19
C PRO A 236 16.17 -1.12 4.99
N PHE A 237 16.79 -0.93 3.85
CA PHE A 237 16.13 -0.76 2.57
C PHE A 237 15.78 -2.13 1.96
N GLY A 238 14.60 -2.24 1.37
CA GLY A 238 14.07 -3.44 0.72
C GLY A 238 14.05 -3.32 -0.79
N ILE A 239 12.90 -3.00 -1.36
CA ILE A 239 12.70 -3.01 -2.80
C ILE A 239 12.34 -1.64 -3.36
N ILE A 240 12.60 -1.49 -4.67
CA ILE A 240 12.15 -0.36 -5.47
C ILE A 240 11.14 -0.89 -6.48
N ASP A 241 9.99 -0.26 -6.53
CA ASP A 241 8.99 -0.50 -7.56
C ASP A 241 8.97 0.65 -8.56
N LEU A 242 9.02 0.33 -9.85
CA LEU A 242 8.77 1.28 -10.93
C LEU A 242 7.37 1.07 -11.47
N SER A 243 6.46 1.95 -11.11
CA SER A 243 5.11 1.94 -11.65
C SER A 243 5.01 2.78 -12.93
N LEU A 244 4.45 2.17 -13.97
CA LEU A 244 4.05 2.83 -15.22
C LEU A 244 2.51 2.94 -15.32
N ALA A 245 1.80 2.64 -14.22
CA ALA A 245 0.35 2.70 -14.19
C ALA A 245 -0.16 4.14 -14.32
N PRO A 246 -1.19 4.38 -15.12
CA PRO A 246 -1.86 5.67 -15.16
C PRO A 246 -2.63 5.88 -13.85
N THR A 247 -2.43 7.02 -13.22
CA THR A 247 -3.21 7.43 -12.05
C THR A 247 -3.64 8.89 -12.21
N PRO A 248 -4.82 9.28 -11.70
CA PRO A 248 -5.28 10.68 -11.77
C PRO A 248 -4.30 11.67 -11.14
N SER A 249 -3.57 11.25 -10.10
CA SER A 249 -2.58 12.08 -9.42
C SER A 249 -1.29 12.30 -10.22
N VAL A 250 -1.00 11.42 -11.19
CA VAL A 250 0.15 11.55 -12.10
C VAL A 250 -0.23 12.27 -13.39
N GLY A 251 -1.49 12.13 -13.83
CA GLY A 251 -2.04 12.81 -14.99
C GLY A 251 -1.56 12.28 -16.35
N ASP A 252 -0.65 11.30 -16.37
CA ASP A 252 -0.09 10.74 -17.61
C ASP A 252 -0.34 9.23 -17.69
N SER A 253 -0.65 8.76 -18.91
CA SER A 253 -0.73 7.34 -19.25
C SER A 253 0.33 7.00 -20.29
N VAL A 254 1.02 5.87 -20.14
CA VAL A 254 2.00 5.41 -21.15
C VAL A 254 1.32 5.15 -22.50
N ALA A 255 0.08 4.66 -22.50
CA ALA A 255 -0.68 4.45 -23.73
C ALA A 255 -0.95 5.78 -24.44
N GLU A 256 -1.46 6.80 -23.75
CA GLU A 256 -1.68 8.13 -24.32
C GLU A 256 -0.38 8.77 -24.79
N ILE A 257 0.71 8.62 -24.04
CA ILE A 257 2.03 9.12 -24.44
C ILE A 257 2.47 8.49 -25.77
N LEU A 258 2.25 7.18 -25.94
CA LEU A 258 2.60 6.48 -27.19
C LEU A 258 1.69 6.83 -28.35
N GLU A 259 0.44 7.21 -28.10
CA GLU A 259 -0.49 7.72 -29.13
C GLU A 259 -0.15 9.14 -29.60
N GLU A 260 0.48 9.94 -28.73
CA GLU A 260 0.89 11.32 -29.04
C GLU A 260 2.21 11.41 -29.82
N ILE A 261 3.02 10.36 -29.87
CA ILE A 261 4.35 10.29 -30.45
C ILE A 261 4.35 9.63 -31.81
#